data_1b1138b2fadbd0e9d9669a3e64cb63ef
#
_entry.id   1b1138b2fadbd0e9d9669a3e64cb63ef
#
_cell.length_a   1.000
_cell.length_b   1.000
_cell.length_c   1.000
_cell.angle_alpha   90.00
_cell.angle_beta   90.00
_cell.angle_gamma   90.00
#
_symmetry.space_group_name_H-M   'P 1'
#
loop_
_entity.id
_entity.type
_entity.pdbx_description
1 polymer ?
#
loop_
_entity_poly.entity_id
_entity_poly.type
_entity_poly.pdbx_seq_one_letter_code
_entity_poly.pdbx_strand_id
1 'polypeptide(L)'
;MKEHRAAFTLVELLIVIAMLMIMTGVVSKTWIGMEKMADGLRRNYDFTMRSQRIVDQLRQDIQRSRNISWSEEALMILDQQTIEGIPRKVVYRIENDELVREDGTREENHRTVKICSVKNTFLEISFMQDNRVRVEVRRRSRQVPLDIDTRRFVTFISGIEAAS
;
A
#
# COMPACT_ATOMS: atom_id res chain seq x y z
N MET A 1 -73.61 8.66 -0.94
CA MET A 1 -72.37 9.27 -0.41
C MET A 1 -71.60 9.85 -1.57
N LYS A 2 -71.46 11.21 -1.64
CA LYS A 2 -70.67 11.89 -2.68
C LYS A 2 -69.23 11.91 -2.17
N GLU A 3 -68.33 11.18 -2.85
CA GLU A 3 -66.91 11.31 -2.63
C GLU A 3 -66.43 12.68 -3.07
N HIS A 4 -66.09 13.54 -2.14
CA HIS A 4 -65.34 14.76 -2.41
C HIS A 4 -63.91 14.37 -2.85
N ARG A 5 -63.71 14.28 -4.16
CA ARG A 5 -62.35 14.25 -4.70
C ARG A 5 -61.75 15.63 -4.41
N ALA A 6 -60.91 15.73 -3.41
CA ALA A 6 -60.13 16.96 -3.16
C ALA A 6 -59.23 17.17 -4.39
N ALA A 7 -59.53 18.21 -5.18
CA ALA A 7 -58.63 18.66 -6.22
C ALA A 7 -57.45 19.37 -5.57
N PHE A 8 -56.27 18.88 -5.80
CA PHE A 8 -55.02 19.54 -5.36
C PHE A 8 -54.95 20.95 -5.94
N THR A 9 -54.69 21.91 -5.08
CA THR A 9 -54.46 23.29 -5.51
C THR A 9 -53.12 23.41 -6.23
N LEU A 10 -53.01 24.33 -7.18
CA LEU A 10 -51.77 24.55 -7.94
C LEU A 10 -50.61 24.90 -7.01
N VAL A 11 -50.88 25.51 -5.89
CA VAL A 11 -49.89 25.87 -4.84
C VAL A 11 -49.37 24.62 -4.12
N GLU A 12 -50.26 23.68 -3.79
CA GLU A 12 -49.84 22.42 -3.13
C GLU A 12 -48.94 21.62 -4.06
N LEU A 13 -49.26 21.58 -5.36
CA LEU A 13 -48.40 20.91 -6.35
C LEU A 13 -47.00 21.54 -6.44
N LEU A 14 -46.93 22.87 -6.44
CA LEU A 14 -45.67 23.63 -6.45
C LEU A 14 -44.81 23.34 -5.21
N ILE A 15 -45.43 23.28 -4.02
CA ILE A 15 -44.74 22.98 -2.76
C ILE A 15 -44.18 21.58 -2.79
N VAL A 16 -44.94 20.60 -3.28
CA VAL A 16 -44.46 19.18 -3.41
C VAL A 16 -43.27 19.08 -4.36
N ILE A 17 -43.34 19.74 -5.52
CA ILE A 17 -42.23 19.77 -6.48
C ILE A 17 -40.99 20.42 -5.85
N ALA A 18 -41.13 21.57 -5.15
CA ALA A 18 -40.03 22.21 -4.50
C ALA A 18 -39.38 21.31 -3.42
N MET A 19 -40.16 20.62 -2.60
CA MET A 19 -39.68 19.67 -1.61
C MET A 19 -38.94 18.49 -2.25
N LEU A 20 -39.46 17.94 -3.35
CA LEU A 20 -38.82 16.87 -4.10
C LEU A 20 -37.46 17.30 -4.65
N MET A 21 -37.35 18.49 -5.20
CA MET A 21 -36.07 19.03 -5.69
C MET A 21 -35.02 19.16 -4.58
N ILE A 22 -35.44 19.68 -3.42
CA ILE A 22 -34.55 19.83 -2.25
C ILE A 22 -34.09 18.44 -1.77
N MET A 23 -35.00 17.50 -1.60
CA MET A 23 -34.66 16.13 -1.18
C MET A 23 -33.73 15.45 -2.15
N THR A 24 -33.98 15.55 -3.46
CA THR A 24 -33.12 14.99 -4.50
C THR A 24 -31.72 15.60 -4.45
N GLY A 25 -31.61 16.90 -4.23
CA GLY A 25 -30.34 17.60 -4.08
C GLY A 25 -29.55 17.14 -2.86
N VAL A 26 -30.20 16.92 -1.72
CA VAL A 26 -29.55 16.41 -0.49
C VAL A 26 -29.08 14.97 -0.69
N VAL A 27 -29.94 14.10 -1.23
CA VAL A 27 -29.58 12.69 -1.49
C VAL A 27 -28.42 12.60 -2.45
N SER A 28 -28.39 13.39 -3.51
CA SER A 28 -27.29 13.39 -4.48
C SER A 28 -25.96 13.82 -3.85
N LYS A 29 -25.96 14.85 -3.03
CA LYS A 29 -24.74 15.31 -2.32
C LYS A 29 -24.22 14.26 -1.33
N THR A 30 -25.11 13.62 -0.57
CA THR A 30 -24.72 12.54 0.36
C THR A 30 -24.16 11.35 -0.38
N TRP A 31 -24.76 10.96 -1.50
CA TRP A 31 -24.28 9.85 -2.32
C TRP A 31 -22.85 10.11 -2.83
N ILE A 32 -22.61 11.28 -3.43
CA ILE A 32 -21.27 11.67 -3.91
C ILE A 32 -20.25 11.70 -2.76
N GLY A 33 -20.67 12.16 -1.58
CA GLY A 33 -19.83 12.17 -0.38
C GLY A 33 -19.43 10.76 0.06
N MET A 34 -20.40 9.83 0.08
CA MET A 34 -20.16 8.43 0.44
C MET A 34 -19.24 7.72 -0.56
N GLU A 35 -19.42 7.96 -1.86
CA GLU A 35 -18.58 7.39 -2.91
C GLU A 35 -17.11 7.85 -2.77
N LYS A 36 -16.88 9.16 -2.55
CA LYS A 36 -15.53 9.68 -2.29
C LYS A 36 -14.90 9.09 -1.02
N MET A 37 -15.70 8.88 0.02
CA MET A 37 -15.23 8.28 1.26
C MET A 37 -14.88 6.80 1.06
N ALA A 38 -15.71 6.05 0.34
CA ALA A 38 -15.46 4.65 -0.01
C ALA A 38 -14.17 4.48 -0.82
N ASP A 39 -13.96 5.34 -1.83
CA ASP A 39 -12.73 5.36 -2.62
C ASP A 39 -11.49 5.70 -1.78
N GLY A 40 -11.64 6.61 -0.82
CA GLY A 40 -10.59 6.93 0.14
C GLY A 40 -10.21 5.73 1.00
N LEU A 41 -11.20 5.04 1.55
CA LEU A 41 -11.00 3.83 2.36
C LEU A 41 -10.36 2.71 1.55
N ARG A 42 -10.85 2.45 0.33
CA ARG A 42 -10.29 1.43 -0.57
C ARG A 42 -8.82 1.67 -0.87
N ARG A 43 -8.46 2.91 -1.22
CA ARG A 43 -7.05 3.29 -1.48
C ARG A 43 -6.16 3.12 -0.26
N ASN A 44 -6.70 3.37 0.93
CA ASN A 44 -5.95 3.18 2.18
C ASN A 44 -5.74 1.72 2.51
N TYR A 45 -6.78 0.92 2.34
CA TYR A 45 -6.69 -0.53 2.53
C TYR A 45 -5.67 -1.15 1.59
N ASP A 46 -5.72 -0.80 0.29
CA ASP A 46 -4.76 -1.27 -0.70
C ASP A 46 -3.31 -0.88 -0.36
N PHE A 47 -3.09 0.35 0.12
CA PHE A 47 -1.77 0.78 0.56
C PHE A 47 -1.28 -0.03 1.76
N THR A 48 -2.12 -0.21 2.78
CA THR A 48 -1.77 -0.97 3.99
C THR A 48 -1.45 -2.43 3.65
N MET A 49 -2.28 -3.07 2.84
CA MET A 49 -2.05 -4.45 2.42
C MET A 49 -0.78 -4.64 1.60
N ARG A 50 -0.46 -3.70 0.71
CA ARG A 50 0.80 -3.73 -0.05
C ARG A 50 2.00 -3.54 0.86
N SER A 51 1.94 -2.56 1.75
CA SER A 51 3.02 -2.28 2.71
C SER A 51 3.28 -3.49 3.60
N GLN A 52 2.23 -4.12 4.09
CA GLN A 52 2.35 -5.31 4.94
C GLN A 52 2.98 -6.48 4.19
N ARG A 53 2.57 -6.73 2.94
CA ARG A 53 3.16 -7.78 2.09
C ARG A 53 4.65 -7.56 1.85
N ILE A 54 5.07 -6.31 1.58
CA ILE A 54 6.48 -5.96 1.42
C ILE A 54 7.25 -6.31 2.69
N VAL A 55 6.74 -5.85 3.84
CA VAL A 55 7.41 -6.04 5.11
C VAL A 55 7.49 -7.51 5.52
N ASP A 56 6.42 -8.26 5.34
CA ASP A 56 6.39 -9.68 5.70
C ASP A 56 7.38 -10.48 4.85
N GLN A 57 7.45 -10.18 3.56
CA GLN A 57 8.43 -10.82 2.66
C GLN A 57 9.87 -10.45 3.05
N LEU A 58 10.14 -9.17 3.26
CA LEU A 58 11.45 -8.70 3.70
C LEU A 58 11.84 -9.30 5.04
N ARG A 59 10.92 -9.36 6.01
CA ARG A 59 11.17 -9.96 7.32
C ARG A 59 11.59 -11.42 7.19
N GLN A 60 10.86 -12.21 6.42
CA GLN A 60 11.17 -13.62 6.20
C GLN A 60 12.56 -13.82 5.58
N ASP A 61 12.90 -13.00 4.58
CA ASP A 61 14.17 -13.13 3.89
C ASP A 61 15.35 -12.61 4.73
N ILE A 62 15.17 -11.51 5.46
CA ILE A 62 16.18 -10.96 6.38
C ILE A 62 16.48 -11.96 7.50
N GLN A 63 15.46 -12.56 8.11
CA GLN A 63 15.64 -13.55 9.19
C GLN A 63 16.38 -14.83 8.73
N ARG A 64 16.36 -15.13 7.44
CA ARG A 64 17.07 -16.26 6.85
C ARG A 64 18.45 -15.89 6.33
N SER A 65 18.79 -14.60 6.32
CA SER A 65 20.06 -14.15 5.79
C SER A 65 21.16 -14.18 6.85
N ARG A 66 22.38 -14.50 6.40
CA ARG A 66 23.60 -14.42 7.20
C ARG A 66 24.27 -13.06 7.06
N ASN A 67 24.13 -12.46 5.90
CA ASN A 67 24.75 -11.17 5.61
C ASN A 67 23.80 -10.32 4.78
N ILE A 68 23.90 -9.00 4.95
CA ILE A 68 23.14 -8.01 4.21
C ILE A 68 24.11 -7.01 3.62
N SER A 69 23.99 -6.77 2.32
CA SER A 69 24.78 -5.77 1.62
C SER A 69 23.87 -4.93 0.70
N TRP A 70 24.41 -3.79 0.29
CA TRP A 70 23.73 -2.85 -0.60
C TRP A 70 24.57 -2.61 -1.83
N SER A 71 23.94 -2.25 -2.94
CA SER A 71 24.62 -1.75 -4.12
C SER A 71 23.84 -0.60 -4.74
N GLU A 72 24.47 0.15 -5.63
CA GLU A 72 23.78 1.24 -6.35
C GLU A 72 22.61 0.73 -7.21
N GLU A 73 22.67 -0.51 -7.66
CA GLU A 73 21.67 -1.13 -8.53
C GLU A 73 20.59 -1.90 -7.75
N ALA A 74 20.83 -2.19 -6.48
CA ALA A 74 19.93 -2.98 -5.65
C ALA A 74 19.60 -2.27 -4.34
N LEU A 75 18.32 -2.29 -3.97
CA LEU A 75 17.87 -1.81 -2.66
C LEU A 75 18.50 -2.60 -1.52
N MET A 76 18.66 -3.92 -1.70
CA MET A 76 19.19 -4.81 -0.69
C MET A 76 19.61 -6.14 -1.33
N ILE A 77 20.71 -6.67 -0.85
CA ILE A 77 21.24 -7.98 -1.23
C ILE A 77 21.36 -8.82 0.05
N LEU A 78 20.77 -9.99 0.04
CA LEU A 78 20.74 -10.92 1.17
C LEU A 78 21.50 -12.20 0.80
N ASP A 79 22.52 -12.52 1.59
CA ASP A 79 23.20 -13.80 1.47
C ASP A 79 22.53 -14.81 2.40
N GLN A 80 21.93 -15.84 1.84
CA GLN A 80 21.21 -16.90 2.53
C GLN A 80 21.88 -18.24 2.31
N GLN A 81 21.45 -19.24 3.07
CA GLN A 81 21.74 -20.65 2.78
C GLN A 81 20.45 -21.43 2.64
N THR A 82 20.43 -22.37 1.70
CA THR A 82 19.37 -23.37 1.62
C THR A 82 19.46 -24.35 2.80
N ILE A 83 18.43 -25.17 3.01
CA ILE A 83 18.44 -26.26 3.99
C ILE A 83 19.59 -27.25 3.75
N GLU A 84 20.02 -27.38 2.51
CA GLU A 84 21.13 -28.24 2.07
C GLU A 84 22.50 -27.55 2.21
N GLY A 85 22.55 -26.32 2.75
CA GLY A 85 23.78 -25.57 2.92
C GLY A 85 24.29 -24.85 1.67
N ILE A 86 23.56 -24.90 0.57
CA ILE A 86 23.94 -24.27 -0.71
C ILE A 86 23.80 -22.74 -0.57
N PRO A 87 24.85 -21.97 -0.94
CA PRO A 87 24.76 -20.49 -0.92
C PRO A 87 23.68 -20.01 -1.88
N ARG A 88 22.83 -19.13 -1.39
CA ARG A 88 21.73 -18.52 -2.11
C ARG A 88 21.79 -16.99 -1.96
N LYS A 89 21.58 -16.27 -3.04
CA LYS A 89 21.57 -14.83 -3.03
C LYS A 89 20.17 -14.33 -3.38
N VAL A 90 19.62 -13.46 -2.53
CA VAL A 90 18.34 -12.80 -2.78
C VAL A 90 18.60 -11.31 -2.98
N VAL A 91 18.17 -10.77 -4.10
CA VAL A 91 18.34 -9.37 -4.46
C VAL A 91 17.00 -8.70 -4.57
N TYR A 92 16.87 -7.57 -3.90
CA TYR A 92 15.71 -6.69 -4.00
C TYR A 92 16.05 -5.45 -4.80
N ARG A 93 15.24 -5.15 -5.81
CA ARG A 93 15.38 -3.95 -6.64
C ARG A 93 14.02 -3.38 -7.04
N ILE A 94 14.01 -2.13 -7.46
CA ILE A 94 12.84 -1.51 -8.05
C ILE A 94 13.04 -1.44 -9.56
N GLU A 95 12.14 -2.08 -10.30
CA GLU A 95 12.10 -2.04 -11.75
C GLU A 95 10.70 -1.63 -12.23
N ASN A 96 10.63 -0.63 -13.10
CA ASN A 96 9.35 -0.19 -13.70
C ASN A 96 8.23 0.06 -12.67
N ASP A 97 8.54 0.72 -11.56
CA ASP A 97 7.61 0.93 -10.45
C ASP A 97 7.10 -0.37 -9.78
N GLU A 98 7.84 -1.45 -9.89
CA GLU A 98 7.56 -2.71 -9.20
C GLU A 98 8.72 -3.09 -8.28
N LEU A 99 8.40 -3.56 -7.08
CA LEU A 99 9.39 -4.18 -6.22
C LEU A 99 9.58 -5.62 -6.68
N VAL A 100 10.79 -5.89 -7.14
CA VAL A 100 11.19 -7.18 -7.69
C VAL A 100 12.14 -7.86 -6.70
N ARG A 101 11.90 -9.13 -6.46
CA ARG A 101 12.75 -10.04 -5.72
C ARG A 101 13.35 -11.04 -6.70
N GLU A 102 14.63 -11.06 -6.78
CA GLU A 102 15.38 -12.01 -7.56
C GLU A 102 16.06 -13.00 -6.64
N ASP A 103 15.93 -14.25 -6.96
CA ASP A 103 16.37 -15.37 -6.15
C ASP A 103 17.25 -16.26 -7.03
N GLY A 104 18.52 -16.36 -6.71
CA GLY A 104 19.50 -17.14 -7.48
C GLY A 104 20.39 -17.99 -6.57
N THR A 105 20.47 -19.25 -6.88
CA THR A 105 21.61 -20.10 -6.53
C THR A 105 22.70 -19.88 -7.56
N ARG A 106 23.96 -19.98 -7.16
CA ARG A 106 25.15 -19.60 -7.98
C ARG A 106 25.20 -20.21 -9.38
N GLU A 107 24.42 -21.22 -9.68
CA GLU A 107 24.67 -22.02 -10.85
C GLU A 107 23.63 -21.98 -11.97
N GLU A 108 22.34 -21.72 -11.79
CA GLU A 108 21.44 -21.74 -12.99
C GLU A 108 20.00 -21.23 -12.85
N ASN A 109 19.45 -21.01 -11.67
CA ASN A 109 18.03 -20.66 -11.56
C ASN A 109 17.78 -19.28 -10.93
N HIS A 110 17.92 -18.23 -11.73
CA HIS A 110 17.43 -16.91 -11.34
C HIS A 110 15.90 -16.91 -11.44
N ARG A 111 15.23 -16.96 -10.31
CA ARG A 111 13.80 -16.79 -10.23
C ARG A 111 13.46 -15.36 -9.86
N THR A 112 12.91 -14.63 -10.79
CA THR A 112 12.41 -13.27 -10.57
C THR A 112 10.94 -13.31 -10.14
N VAL A 113 10.63 -12.71 -9.00
CA VAL A 113 9.26 -12.63 -8.49
C VAL A 113 8.91 -11.17 -8.27
N LYS A 114 7.87 -10.69 -8.92
CA LYS A 114 7.29 -9.38 -8.66
C LYS A 114 6.47 -9.45 -7.37
N ILE A 115 6.85 -8.66 -6.36
CA ILE A 115 6.17 -8.66 -5.06
C ILE A 115 4.93 -7.79 -5.12
N CYS A 116 5.11 -6.53 -5.52
CA CYS A 116 4.01 -5.58 -5.65
C CYS A 116 4.42 -4.35 -6.44
N SER A 117 3.44 -3.61 -6.94
CA SER A 117 3.68 -2.29 -7.52
C SER A 117 3.98 -1.27 -6.41
N VAL A 118 5.07 -0.54 -6.56
CA VAL A 118 5.46 0.60 -5.71
C VAL A 118 5.07 1.95 -6.33
N LYS A 119 4.23 1.92 -7.36
CA LYS A 119 3.71 3.13 -7.98
C LYS A 119 3.05 4.03 -6.94
N ASN A 120 3.48 5.28 -6.88
CA ASN A 120 3.07 6.24 -5.85
C ASN A 120 3.44 5.83 -4.41
N THR A 121 4.48 5.02 -4.27
CA THR A 121 5.01 4.59 -2.98
C THR A 121 6.50 4.92 -2.95
N PHE A 122 6.98 5.40 -1.81
CA PHE A 122 8.39 5.54 -1.53
C PHE A 122 8.78 4.44 -0.55
N LEU A 123 9.76 3.64 -0.93
CA LEU A 123 10.31 2.57 -0.12
C LEU A 123 11.72 2.92 0.27
N GLU A 124 11.99 3.02 1.55
CA GLU A 124 13.32 3.24 2.11
C GLU A 124 13.68 2.09 3.05
N ILE A 125 14.85 1.53 2.83
CA ILE A 125 15.41 0.48 3.68
C ILE A 125 16.73 1.01 4.23
N SER A 126 16.89 1.04 5.54
CA SER A 126 18.09 1.51 6.20
C SER A 126 18.53 0.54 7.29
N PHE A 127 19.83 0.36 7.43
CA PHE A 127 20.42 -0.46 8.47
C PHE A 127 20.72 0.40 9.69
N MET A 128 20.38 -0.12 10.87
CA MET A 128 20.65 0.54 12.15
C MET A 128 21.85 -0.11 12.85
N GLN A 129 22.54 0.66 13.68
CA GLN A 129 23.74 0.22 14.41
C GLN A 129 23.51 -0.96 15.37
N ASP A 130 22.26 -1.27 15.68
CA ASP A 130 21.87 -2.35 16.60
C ASP A 130 21.41 -3.62 15.87
N ASN A 131 21.93 -3.87 14.68
CA ASN A 131 21.59 -5.02 13.83
C ASN A 131 20.09 -5.10 13.48
N ARG A 132 19.42 -3.98 13.42
CA ARG A 132 18.04 -3.88 12.95
C ARG A 132 17.97 -3.23 11.60
N VAL A 133 17.09 -3.73 10.75
CA VAL A 133 16.74 -3.12 9.48
C VAL A 133 15.46 -2.32 9.67
N ARG A 134 15.53 -1.04 9.38
CA ARG A 134 14.35 -0.18 9.32
C ARG A 134 13.81 -0.20 7.90
N VAL A 135 12.56 -0.60 7.78
CA VAL A 135 11.82 -0.55 6.52
C VAL A 135 10.76 0.53 6.64
N GLU A 136 10.82 1.50 5.77
CA GLU A 136 9.86 2.60 5.74
C GLU A 136 9.15 2.65 4.39
N VAL A 137 7.83 2.56 4.43
CA VAL A 137 6.96 2.66 3.26
C VAL A 137 6.10 3.91 3.40
N ARG A 138 6.29 4.88 2.50
CA ARG A 138 5.53 6.12 2.47
C ARG A 138 4.69 6.19 1.21
N ARG A 139 3.51 6.76 1.32
CA ARG A 139 2.68 7.06 0.16
C ARG A 139 3.16 8.35 -0.49
N ARG A 140 3.39 8.33 -1.80
CA ARG A 140 3.68 9.53 -2.57
C ARG A 140 2.37 10.23 -2.92
N SER A 141 2.10 11.37 -2.31
CA SER A 141 0.97 12.23 -2.71
C SER A 141 1.40 13.19 -3.81
N ARG A 142 0.56 13.34 -4.84
CA ARG A 142 0.81 14.33 -5.91
C ARG A 142 0.45 15.76 -5.51
N GLN A 143 -0.31 15.94 -4.43
CA GLN A 143 -0.98 17.21 -4.11
C GLN A 143 -0.54 17.86 -2.81
N VAL A 144 0.28 17.19 -2.00
CA VAL A 144 0.66 17.68 -0.68
C VAL A 144 2.19 17.63 -0.58
N PRO A 145 2.85 18.69 -0.05
CA PRO A 145 4.28 18.63 0.26
C PRO A 145 4.59 17.41 1.12
N LEU A 146 5.76 16.83 0.92
CA LEU A 146 6.22 15.57 1.54
C LEU A 146 6.05 15.50 3.08
N ASP A 147 5.89 16.64 3.74
CA ASP A 147 5.79 16.75 5.20
C ASP A 147 4.39 16.50 5.79
N ILE A 148 3.33 16.51 5.01
CA ILE A 148 1.97 16.53 5.56
C ILE A 148 1.16 15.27 5.27
N ASP A 149 1.40 14.52 4.19
CA ASP A 149 0.67 13.28 3.91
C ASP A 149 1.44 12.05 4.38
N THR A 150 1.46 11.87 5.68
CA THR A 150 2.26 10.85 6.34
C THR A 150 1.47 9.60 6.66
N ARG A 151 0.98 8.93 5.66
CA ARG A 151 0.72 7.51 5.85
C ARG A 151 2.03 6.76 5.68
N ARG A 152 2.69 6.66 6.81
CA ARG A 152 4.00 6.09 6.97
C ARG A 152 3.85 4.74 7.66
N PHE A 153 4.30 3.70 7.02
CA PHE A 153 4.46 2.40 7.64
C PHE A 153 5.93 2.20 7.96
N VAL A 154 6.28 2.16 9.24
CA VAL A 154 7.65 1.93 9.69
C VAL A 154 7.68 0.64 10.48
N THR A 155 8.58 -0.25 10.14
CA THR A 155 8.83 -1.46 10.91
C THR A 155 10.31 -1.67 11.12
N PHE A 156 10.66 -2.35 12.20
CA PHE A 156 12.01 -2.75 12.52
C PHE A 156 12.08 -4.28 12.47
N ILE A 157 13.04 -4.79 11.74
CA ILE A 157 13.28 -6.22 11.62
C ILE A 157 14.58 -6.51 12.36
N SER A 158 14.50 -7.33 13.41
CA SER A 158 15.65 -7.82 14.17
C SER A 158 15.93 -9.27 13.78
N GLY A 159 17.17 -9.73 13.96
CA GLY A 159 17.53 -11.14 13.77
C GLY A 159 18.72 -11.36 12.82
N ILE A 160 19.53 -10.34 12.59
CA ILE A 160 20.79 -10.50 11.90
C ILE A 160 21.83 -10.79 12.96
N GLU A 161 22.30 -12.03 13.05
CA GLU A 161 23.53 -12.32 13.74
C GLU A 161 24.65 -11.69 12.91
N ALA A 162 25.28 -10.65 13.44
CA ALA A 162 26.49 -10.13 12.84
C ALA A 162 27.50 -11.26 12.79
N ALA A 163 27.91 -11.66 11.59
CA ALA A 163 29.05 -12.52 11.44
C ALA A 163 30.27 -11.75 11.98
N SER A 164 30.74 -12.16 13.14
CA SER A 164 31.98 -11.72 13.76
C SER A 164 33.19 -12.31 13.03
#